data_aaba600d6f47c1295a99fcf5547d86f1
#
_entry.id   aaba600d6f47c1295a99fcf5547d86f1
#
_cell.length_a   1.000
_cell.length_b   1.000
_cell.length_c   1.000
_cell.angle_alpha   90.00
_cell.angle_beta   90.00
_cell.angle_gamma   90.00
#
_symmetry.space_group_name_H-M   'P 1'
#
loop_
_entity.id
_entity.type
_entity.pdbx_description
1 polymer ?
#
loop_
_entity_poly.entity_id
_entity_poly.type
_entity_poly.pdbx_seq_one_letter_code
_entity_poly.pdbx_strand_id
1 'polypeptide(L)'
;MKKTIFSYKENNYLRGDILKSIIFTMIWTILLVSLGLFVSFKAEDFADTYVESLNKLEVYVKNEDWQECDKLNNKIKKNFMKDSRHWFKFLNHSHLGDIELSFNILSDGIYLKDIGSCLEQIENIKIYLHRMIESERYNLDHIL
;
A
#
# COMPACT_ATOMS: atom_id res chain seq x y z
N MET A 1 -19.99 -61.79 7.14
CA MET A 1 -20.42 -60.72 8.07
C MET A 1 -19.29 -59.82 8.62
N LYS A 2 -18.06 -60.27 8.86
CA LYS A 2 -16.94 -59.43 9.32
C LYS A 2 -16.36 -58.43 8.29
N LYS A 3 -16.39 -58.73 6.99
CA LYS A 3 -15.87 -57.87 5.93
C LYS A 3 -16.68 -56.56 5.73
N THR A 4 -17.98 -56.60 5.93
CA THR A 4 -18.88 -55.43 5.71
C THR A 4 -18.72 -54.39 6.85
N ILE A 5 -18.45 -54.81 8.05
CA ILE A 5 -18.26 -53.91 9.22
C ILE A 5 -16.91 -53.20 9.13
N PHE A 6 -15.88 -53.87 8.61
CA PHE A 6 -14.55 -53.26 8.44
C PHE A 6 -14.55 -52.15 7.37
N SER A 7 -15.22 -52.39 6.23
CA SER A 7 -15.36 -51.41 5.14
C SER A 7 -16.16 -50.15 5.56
N TYR A 8 -17.18 -50.33 6.40
CA TYR A 8 -17.98 -49.21 6.91
C TYR A 8 -17.20 -48.30 7.88
N LYS A 9 -16.33 -48.89 8.69
CA LYS A 9 -15.49 -48.19 9.66
C LYS A 9 -14.39 -47.40 8.96
N GLU A 10 -13.78 -47.98 7.94
CA GLU A 10 -12.74 -47.32 7.11
C GLU A 10 -13.26 -46.12 6.33
N ASN A 11 -14.46 -46.21 5.73
CA ASN A 11 -15.12 -45.10 5.03
C ASN A 11 -15.48 -43.92 5.97
N ASN A 12 -15.83 -44.21 7.23
CA ASN A 12 -16.13 -43.15 8.21
C ASN A 12 -14.87 -42.40 8.68
N TYR A 13 -13.73 -43.09 8.82
CA TYR A 13 -12.44 -42.45 9.12
C TYR A 13 -11.96 -41.55 7.99
N LEU A 14 -11.99 -42.05 6.75
CA LEU A 14 -11.63 -41.26 5.54
C LEU A 14 -12.52 -40.03 5.39
N ARG A 15 -13.81 -40.15 5.65
CA ARG A 15 -14.77 -39.04 5.56
C ARG A 15 -14.53 -37.99 6.65
N GLY A 16 -14.14 -38.38 7.85
CA GLY A 16 -13.77 -37.48 8.94
C GLY A 16 -12.49 -36.67 8.68
N ASP A 17 -11.50 -37.32 8.09
CA ASP A 17 -10.21 -36.65 7.78
C ASP A 17 -10.32 -35.72 6.56
N ILE A 18 -11.13 -36.07 5.56
CA ILE A 18 -11.46 -35.18 4.43
C ILE A 18 -12.20 -33.93 4.94
N LEU A 19 -13.17 -34.09 5.84
CA LEU A 19 -13.91 -32.97 6.39
C LEU A 19 -13.00 -32.00 7.19
N LYS A 20 -12.10 -32.53 8.01
CA LYS A 20 -11.10 -31.75 8.75
C LYS A 20 -10.17 -30.98 7.80
N SER A 21 -9.71 -31.64 6.72
CA SER A 21 -8.86 -31.02 5.71
C SER A 21 -9.57 -29.87 5.01
N ILE A 22 -10.84 -30.04 4.64
CA ILE A 22 -11.65 -28.98 4.02
C ILE A 22 -11.83 -27.79 4.97
N ILE A 23 -12.18 -28.04 6.23
CA ILE A 23 -12.33 -26.98 7.25
C ILE A 23 -11.01 -26.24 7.45
N PHE A 24 -9.90 -26.96 7.56
CA PHE A 24 -8.57 -26.35 7.70
C PHE A 24 -8.23 -25.46 6.50
N THR A 25 -8.47 -25.94 5.28
CA THR A 25 -8.24 -25.16 4.06
C THR A 25 -9.11 -23.92 4.03
N MET A 26 -10.39 -24.02 4.37
CA MET A 26 -11.31 -22.87 4.44
C MET A 26 -10.83 -21.81 5.45
N ILE A 27 -10.44 -22.22 6.65
CA ILE A 27 -9.93 -21.30 7.67
C ILE A 27 -8.68 -20.58 7.16
N TRP A 28 -7.75 -21.32 6.55
CA TRP A 28 -6.50 -20.79 6.01
C TRP A 28 -6.74 -19.79 4.86
N THR A 29 -7.69 -20.11 3.97
CA THR A 29 -8.10 -19.21 2.88
C THR A 29 -8.71 -17.91 3.42
N ILE A 30 -9.63 -18.00 4.39
CA ILE A 30 -10.24 -16.81 5.00
C ILE A 30 -9.18 -15.94 5.66
N LEU A 31 -8.20 -16.54 6.35
CA LEU A 31 -7.11 -15.83 7.01
C LEU A 31 -6.23 -15.10 6.00
N LEU A 32 -5.86 -15.74 4.89
CA LEU A 32 -5.06 -15.13 3.82
C LEU A 32 -5.81 -13.97 3.13
N VAL A 33 -7.08 -14.15 2.82
CA VAL A 33 -7.91 -13.09 2.21
C VAL A 33 -8.05 -11.90 3.18
N SER A 34 -8.31 -12.17 4.45
CA SER A 34 -8.40 -11.11 5.48
C SER A 34 -7.10 -10.33 5.63
N LEU A 35 -5.96 -11.02 5.57
CA LEU A 35 -4.65 -10.37 5.62
C LEU A 35 -4.40 -9.49 4.39
N GLY A 36 -4.75 -9.96 3.18
CA GLY A 36 -4.64 -9.19 1.94
C GLY A 36 -5.48 -7.90 1.99
N LEU A 37 -6.74 -8.01 2.41
CA LEU A 37 -7.62 -6.84 2.58
C LEU A 37 -7.07 -5.86 3.62
N PHE A 38 -6.56 -6.34 4.75
CA PHE A 38 -5.96 -5.48 5.77
C PHE A 38 -4.76 -4.69 5.23
N VAL A 39 -3.87 -5.32 4.47
CA VAL A 39 -2.72 -4.66 3.83
C VAL A 39 -3.18 -3.60 2.83
N SER A 40 -4.21 -3.92 2.00
CA SER A 40 -4.77 -2.98 1.02
C SER A 40 -5.35 -1.73 1.69
N PHE A 41 -6.19 -1.88 2.73
CA PHE A 41 -6.74 -0.75 3.48
C PHE A 41 -5.65 0.12 4.13
N LYS A 42 -4.59 -0.50 4.64
CA LYS A 42 -3.47 0.25 5.22
C LYS A 42 -2.65 1.00 4.19
N ALA A 43 -2.51 0.47 2.98
CA ALA A 43 -1.82 1.15 1.89
C ALA A 43 -2.62 2.38 1.40
N GLU A 44 -3.95 2.28 1.31
CA GLU A 44 -4.83 3.41 0.99
C GLU A 44 -4.73 4.51 2.07
N ASP A 45 -4.89 4.19 3.36
CA ASP A 45 -4.78 5.12 4.49
C ASP A 45 -3.41 5.84 4.51
N PHE A 46 -2.34 5.09 4.21
CA PHE A 46 -0.99 5.65 4.05
C PHE A 46 -0.94 6.71 2.95
N ALA A 47 -1.41 6.41 1.74
CA ALA A 47 -1.34 7.34 0.62
C ALA A 47 -2.24 8.55 0.84
N ASP A 48 -3.45 8.38 1.35
CA ASP A 48 -4.40 9.45 1.63
C ASP A 48 -3.81 10.47 2.62
N THR A 49 -3.10 10.00 3.64
CA THR A 49 -2.40 10.86 4.62
C THR A 49 -1.37 11.78 3.93
N TYR A 50 -0.61 11.23 2.97
CA TYR A 50 0.38 12.01 2.23
C TYR A 50 -0.26 12.93 1.19
N VAL A 51 -1.31 12.48 0.51
CA VAL A 51 -2.08 13.32 -0.45
C VAL A 51 -2.69 14.52 0.28
N GLU A 52 -3.26 14.35 1.47
CA GLU A 52 -3.79 15.45 2.26
C GLU A 52 -2.69 16.48 2.63
N SER A 53 -1.52 15.99 3.02
CA SER A 53 -0.37 16.83 3.35
C SER A 53 0.15 17.59 2.13
N LEU A 54 0.17 16.95 0.95
CA LEU A 54 0.55 17.56 -0.33
C LEU A 54 -0.47 18.62 -0.79
N ASN A 55 -1.76 18.40 -0.55
CA ASN A 55 -2.79 19.40 -0.82
C ASN A 55 -2.60 20.67 0.03
N LYS A 56 -2.19 20.53 1.30
CA LYS A 56 -1.83 21.68 2.15
C LYS A 56 -0.60 22.40 1.61
N LEU A 57 0.41 21.65 1.17
CA LEU A 57 1.62 22.21 0.57
C LEU A 57 1.29 23.00 -0.72
N GLU A 58 0.41 22.46 -1.55
CA GLU A 58 -0.07 23.12 -2.77
C GLU A 58 -0.71 24.50 -2.49
N VAL A 59 -1.49 24.58 -1.39
CA VAL A 59 -2.07 25.87 -0.96
C VAL A 59 -0.98 26.88 -0.57
N TYR A 60 0.05 26.46 0.17
CA TYR A 60 1.18 27.34 0.53
C TYR A 60 1.96 27.79 -0.71
N VAL A 61 2.21 26.90 -1.68
CA VAL A 61 2.87 27.24 -2.95
C VAL A 61 2.06 28.30 -3.71
N LYS A 62 0.73 28.12 -3.84
CA LYS A 62 -0.16 29.07 -4.52
C LYS A 62 -0.22 30.44 -3.82
N ASN A 63 -0.04 30.45 -2.50
CA ASN A 63 0.00 31.70 -1.71
C ASN A 63 1.42 32.28 -1.59
N GLU A 64 2.41 31.65 -2.23
CA GLU A 64 3.83 32.06 -2.20
C GLU A 64 4.43 32.11 -0.76
N ASP A 65 3.87 31.35 0.17
CA ASP A 65 4.38 31.21 1.53
C ASP A 65 5.55 30.23 1.57
N TRP A 66 6.69 30.68 1.03
CA TRP A 66 7.87 29.84 0.83
C TRP A 66 8.46 29.28 2.13
N GLN A 67 8.29 29.99 3.25
CA GLN A 67 8.78 29.53 4.54
C GLN A 67 7.98 28.30 5.03
N GLU A 68 6.65 28.34 4.95
CA GLU A 68 5.81 27.20 5.30
C GLU A 68 5.92 26.10 4.25
N CYS A 69 6.16 26.43 2.96
CA CYS A 69 6.47 25.43 1.93
C CYS A 69 7.70 24.59 2.30
N ASP A 70 8.82 25.22 2.61
CA ASP A 70 10.06 24.50 2.95
C ASP A 70 9.87 23.64 4.20
N LYS A 71 9.30 24.20 5.25
CA LYS A 71 9.05 23.51 6.51
C LYS A 71 8.13 22.29 6.33
N LEU A 72 7.02 22.44 5.59
CA LEU A 72 6.06 21.37 5.37
C LEU A 72 6.63 20.30 4.42
N ASN A 73 7.30 20.69 3.33
CA ASN A 73 7.95 19.76 2.41
C ASN A 73 8.98 18.89 3.12
N ASN A 74 9.87 19.49 3.91
CA ASN A 74 10.87 18.76 4.68
C ASN A 74 10.25 17.77 5.67
N LYS A 75 9.13 18.15 6.32
CA LYS A 75 8.37 17.27 7.22
C LYS A 75 7.76 16.11 6.46
N ILE A 76 7.08 16.35 5.34
CA ILE A 76 6.42 15.32 4.51
C ILE A 76 7.48 14.34 4.00
N LYS A 77 8.54 14.83 3.37
CA LYS A 77 9.64 14.03 2.83
C LYS A 77 10.27 13.14 3.89
N LYS A 78 10.61 13.71 5.05
CA LYS A 78 11.22 12.95 6.16
C LYS A 78 10.31 11.84 6.68
N ASN A 79 9.02 12.13 6.85
CA ASN A 79 8.05 11.15 7.32
C ASN A 79 7.85 10.06 6.26
N PHE A 80 7.68 10.44 4.99
CA PHE A 80 7.55 9.49 3.89
C PHE A 80 8.73 8.52 3.84
N MET A 81 9.98 9.03 3.90
CA MET A 81 11.17 8.19 3.88
C MET A 81 11.29 7.26 5.09
N LYS A 82 10.76 7.66 6.24
CA LYS A 82 10.71 6.81 7.43
C LYS A 82 9.66 5.72 7.29
N ASP A 83 8.45 6.10 6.90
CA ASP A 83 7.29 5.22 6.89
C ASP A 83 7.38 4.24 5.70
N SER A 84 7.85 4.70 4.54
CA SER A 84 8.08 3.85 3.38
C SER A 84 9.02 2.68 3.68
N ARG A 85 10.06 2.87 4.52
CA ARG A 85 10.97 1.77 4.91
C ARG A 85 10.28 0.59 5.58
N HIS A 86 9.17 0.81 6.28
CA HIS A 86 8.40 -0.26 6.90
C HIS A 86 7.54 -0.99 5.86
N TRP A 87 7.08 -0.27 4.82
CA TRP A 87 6.27 -0.80 3.73
C TRP A 87 7.09 -1.42 2.59
N PHE A 88 8.39 -1.09 2.47
CA PHE A 88 9.30 -1.58 1.43
C PHE A 88 9.33 -3.11 1.25
N LYS A 89 8.97 -3.86 2.28
CA LYS A 89 8.95 -5.33 2.21
C LYS A 89 7.74 -5.88 1.47
N PHE A 90 6.71 -5.06 1.28
CA PHE A 90 5.39 -5.47 0.78
C PHE A 90 4.98 -4.71 -0.49
N LEU A 91 5.57 -3.55 -0.78
CA LEU A 91 5.21 -2.68 -1.90
C LEU A 91 6.21 -2.78 -3.05
N ASN A 92 5.74 -2.57 -4.27
CA ASN A 92 6.59 -2.52 -5.45
C ASN A 92 7.55 -1.31 -5.38
N HIS A 93 8.86 -1.58 -5.45
CA HIS A 93 9.91 -0.59 -5.25
C HIS A 93 10.04 0.44 -6.39
N SER A 94 9.44 0.19 -7.57
CA SER A 94 9.63 1.03 -8.75
C SER A 94 9.18 2.48 -8.55
N HIS A 95 8.06 2.71 -7.86
CA HIS A 95 7.50 4.06 -7.68
C HIS A 95 8.11 4.85 -6.52
N LEU A 96 8.79 4.18 -5.61
CA LEU A 96 9.40 4.85 -4.46
C LEU A 96 10.59 5.73 -4.85
N GLY A 97 11.39 5.28 -5.80
CA GLY A 97 12.48 6.07 -6.37
C GLY A 97 11.97 7.32 -7.10
N ASP A 98 10.86 7.20 -7.84
CA ASP A 98 10.23 8.32 -8.54
C ASP A 98 9.67 9.35 -7.56
N ILE A 99 9.06 8.91 -6.46
CA ILE A 99 8.57 9.78 -5.39
C ILE A 99 9.73 10.52 -4.71
N GLU A 100 10.84 9.81 -4.40
CA GLU A 100 12.02 10.43 -3.81
C GLU A 100 12.63 11.49 -4.72
N LEU A 101 12.75 11.19 -6.01
CA LEU A 101 13.24 12.13 -7.02
C LEU A 101 12.34 13.37 -7.08
N SER A 102 11.01 13.18 -7.13
CA SER A 102 10.06 14.27 -7.16
C SER A 102 10.13 15.16 -5.93
N PHE A 103 10.35 14.60 -4.73
CA PHE A 103 10.59 15.39 -3.52
C PHE A 103 11.89 16.20 -3.58
N ASN A 104 12.94 15.70 -4.23
CA ASN A 104 14.18 16.44 -4.42
C ASN A 104 13.96 17.63 -5.34
N ILE A 105 13.33 17.41 -6.51
CA ILE A 105 13.02 18.46 -7.47
C ILE A 105 12.07 19.50 -6.85
N LEU A 106 11.09 19.06 -6.05
CA LEU A 106 10.19 19.95 -5.32
C LEU A 106 10.95 20.85 -4.34
N SER A 107 11.95 20.31 -3.64
CA SER A 107 12.79 21.09 -2.74
C SER A 107 13.59 22.16 -3.49
N ASP A 108 14.10 21.83 -4.68
CA ASP A 108 14.78 22.79 -5.56
C ASP A 108 13.82 23.86 -6.08
N GLY A 109 12.60 23.47 -6.49
CA GLY A 109 11.54 24.40 -6.92
C GLY A 109 11.15 25.39 -5.81
N ILE A 110 11.02 24.94 -4.57
CA ILE A 110 10.73 25.79 -3.40
C ILE A 110 11.89 26.78 -3.16
N TYR A 111 13.13 26.31 -3.23
CA TYR A 111 14.30 27.15 -3.07
C TYR A 111 14.38 28.24 -4.17
N LEU A 112 14.08 27.90 -5.41
CA LEU A 112 14.04 28.80 -6.55
C LEU A 112 12.77 29.65 -6.64
N LYS A 113 11.79 29.40 -5.76
CA LYS A 113 10.46 30.01 -5.75
C LYS A 113 9.72 29.85 -7.07
N ASP A 114 9.88 28.71 -7.72
CA ASP A 114 9.22 28.35 -8.97
C ASP A 114 7.89 27.65 -8.70
N ILE A 115 6.79 28.40 -8.78
CA ILE A 115 5.43 27.91 -8.54
C ILE A 115 5.10 26.77 -9.50
N GLY A 116 5.45 26.90 -10.80
CA GLY A 116 5.13 25.92 -11.83
C GLY A 116 5.78 24.57 -11.54
N SER A 117 7.09 24.58 -11.30
CA SER A 117 7.84 23.38 -10.94
C SER A 117 7.31 22.75 -9.65
N CYS A 118 7.01 23.56 -8.63
CA CYS A 118 6.47 23.03 -7.38
C CYS A 118 5.12 22.32 -7.58
N LEU A 119 4.19 22.93 -8.29
CA LEU A 119 2.87 22.32 -8.54
C LEU A 119 2.97 21.05 -9.37
N GLU A 120 3.84 21.03 -10.38
CA GLU A 120 4.10 19.84 -11.19
C GLU A 120 4.62 18.67 -10.31
N GLN A 121 5.60 18.93 -9.45
CA GLN A 121 6.17 17.87 -8.61
C GLN A 121 5.20 17.39 -7.52
N ILE A 122 4.39 18.29 -6.95
CA ILE A 122 3.32 17.90 -6.03
C ILE A 122 2.36 16.94 -6.72
N GLU A 123 1.94 17.24 -7.95
CA GLU A 123 1.03 16.37 -8.71
C GLU A 123 1.69 15.04 -9.09
N ASN A 124 2.96 15.05 -9.51
CA ASN A 124 3.72 13.83 -9.79
C ASN A 124 3.78 12.90 -8.57
N ILE A 125 4.04 13.44 -7.38
CA ILE A 125 4.05 12.64 -6.14
C ILE A 125 2.68 12.02 -5.88
N LYS A 126 1.58 12.77 -6.03
CA LYS A 126 0.21 12.25 -5.88
C LYS A 126 -0.08 11.11 -6.86
N ILE A 127 0.31 11.27 -8.13
CA ILE A 127 0.15 10.24 -9.17
C ILE A 127 0.95 8.97 -8.82
N TYR A 128 2.20 9.10 -8.38
CA TYR A 128 3.01 7.94 -7.99
C TYR A 128 2.48 7.23 -6.75
N LEU A 129 1.97 7.97 -5.75
CA LEU A 129 1.28 7.39 -4.61
C LEU A 129 0.06 6.57 -5.04
N HIS A 130 -0.75 7.11 -5.95
CA HIS A 130 -1.92 6.42 -6.48
C HIS A 130 -1.55 5.16 -7.26
N ARG A 131 -0.56 5.24 -8.17
CA ARG A 131 -0.05 4.08 -8.92
C ARG A 131 0.52 3.00 -8.01
N MET A 132 1.16 3.38 -6.92
CA MET A 132 1.68 2.44 -5.92
C MET A 132 0.54 1.60 -5.32
N ILE A 133 -0.60 2.22 -4.98
CA ILE A 133 -1.78 1.52 -4.45
C ILE A 133 -2.41 0.63 -5.55
N GLU A 134 -2.58 1.16 -6.75
CA GLU A 134 -3.19 0.41 -7.85
C GLU A 134 -2.38 -0.84 -8.20
N SER A 135 -1.05 -0.76 -8.20
CA SER A 135 -0.19 -1.91 -8.48
C SER A 135 -0.39 -3.05 -7.48
N GLU A 136 -0.70 -2.74 -6.23
CA GLU A 136 -1.02 -3.75 -5.21
C GLU A 136 -2.43 -4.34 -5.39
N ARG A 137 -3.41 -3.56 -5.81
CA ARG A 137 -4.76 -4.06 -6.13
C ARG A 137 -4.73 -5.02 -7.32
N TYR A 138 -4.02 -4.67 -8.40
CA TYR A 138 -3.87 -5.55 -9.57
C TYR A 138 -3.18 -6.88 -9.24
N ASN A 139 -2.21 -6.87 -8.33
CA ASN A 139 -1.56 -8.12 -7.88
C ASN A 139 -2.54 -9.02 -7.10
N LEU A 140 -3.48 -8.47 -6.35
CA LEU A 140 -4.51 -9.24 -5.63
C LEU A 140 -5.59 -9.78 -6.58
N ASP A 141 -6.02 -8.99 -7.57
CA ASP A 141 -7.03 -9.41 -8.56
C ASP A 141 -6.54 -10.56 -9.48
N HIS A 142 -5.22 -10.77 -9.59
CA HIS A 142 -4.64 -11.88 -10.34
C HIS A 142 -4.42 -13.15 -9.51
N ILE A 143 -4.56 -13.08 -8.18
CA ILE A 143 -4.38 -14.22 -7.25
C ILE A 143 -5.72 -14.83 -6.82
N LEU A 144 -6.82 -14.09 -6.95
CA LEU A 144 -8.19 -14.54 -6.65
C LEU A 144 -8.95 -14.92 -7.91
#